data_23435f4f3a3e18ae40868159203c91e7
#
_entry.id   23435f4f3a3e18ae40868159203c91e7
#
_cell.length_a   1.000
_cell.length_b   1.000
_cell.length_c   1.000
_cell.angle_alpha   90.00
_cell.angle_beta   90.00
_cell.angle_gamma   90.00
#
_symmetry.space_group_name_H-M   'P 1'
#
loop_
_entity.id
_entity.type
_entity.pdbx_description
1 polymer ?
#
loop_
_entity_poly.entity_id
_entity_poly.type
_entity_poly.pdbx_seq_one_letter_code
_entity_poly.pdbx_strand_id
1 'polypeptide(L)'
;MIYRIRHLTRYDYSGPATLSHNESRMLPRELSWQQCFSSAFSITPVPVRLRERIDFFGNRVAYFSTESVHDSLEVVVTSEVQTRARPAQDIFSTICWEDAITDVASALKTGNRDCIDARLFMLESPYIRHQQALARYAEDCFGSGRDLRDALMCLNSRIFEEFTYDSEVTTTATPVLEVLASKRGVCQDFAHLMIGCIRALGLPARYVSGYMETLPAPGQVKLLGADATHAWVAAFIPGWGWLELDPTNGCLPDERYIVLGWGRDYADVTPLKGVMTGGGDHELTVEVDVIPVDDQPASEINLNFGK
;
A
#
# COMPACT_ATOMS: atom_id res chain seq x y z
N MET A 1 -10.27 5.10 -15.91
CA MET A 1 -11.15 3.93 -15.73
C MET A 1 -12.02 4.14 -14.50
N ILE A 2 -13.17 3.49 -14.39
CA ILE A 2 -14.01 3.51 -13.17
C ILE A 2 -14.04 2.10 -12.62
N TYR A 3 -13.77 1.96 -11.32
CA TYR A 3 -13.75 0.68 -10.62
C TYR A 3 -14.79 0.62 -9.52
N ARG A 4 -15.45 -0.52 -9.40
CA ARG A 4 -16.18 -0.90 -8.21
C ARG A 4 -15.35 -1.87 -7.41
N ILE A 5 -15.12 -1.53 -6.13
CA ILE A 5 -14.25 -2.27 -5.23
C ILE A 5 -15.10 -2.81 -4.09
N ARG A 6 -14.88 -4.08 -3.73
CA ARG A 6 -15.38 -4.69 -2.51
C ARG A 6 -14.21 -5.30 -1.77
N HIS A 7 -14.03 -4.92 -0.51
CA HIS A 7 -13.04 -5.52 0.38
C HIS A 7 -13.76 -6.05 1.61
N LEU A 8 -13.70 -7.35 1.81
CA LEU A 8 -14.19 -8.04 3.01
C LEU A 8 -12.99 -8.43 3.88
N THR A 9 -13.08 -8.12 5.16
CA THR A 9 -12.21 -8.64 6.22
C THR A 9 -13.09 -9.26 7.29
N ARG A 10 -12.87 -10.55 7.57
CA ARG A 10 -13.62 -11.28 8.59
C ARG A 10 -12.67 -11.94 9.56
N TYR A 11 -12.95 -11.75 10.84
CA TYR A 11 -12.34 -12.47 11.95
C TYR A 11 -13.37 -13.41 12.55
N ASP A 12 -13.05 -14.69 12.64
CA ASP A 12 -13.80 -15.68 13.39
C ASP A 12 -12.99 -16.05 14.66
N TYR A 13 -13.59 -15.83 15.83
CA TYR A 13 -12.92 -15.93 17.12
C TYR A 13 -13.16 -17.32 17.76
N SER A 14 -12.17 -17.84 18.46
CA SER A 14 -12.31 -19.12 19.20
C SER A 14 -13.13 -19.01 20.49
N GLY A 15 -13.46 -17.80 20.92
CA GLY A 15 -14.29 -17.49 22.08
C GLY A 15 -14.95 -16.13 21.95
N PRO A 16 -15.89 -15.79 22.82
CA PRO A 16 -16.64 -14.53 22.71
C PRO A 16 -15.76 -13.31 22.95
N ALA A 17 -15.82 -12.34 22.06
CA ALA A 17 -15.32 -10.99 22.23
C ALA A 17 -16.42 -10.10 22.79
N THR A 18 -16.11 -9.23 23.75
CA THR A 18 -17.09 -8.38 24.46
C THR A 18 -16.98 -6.91 24.12
N LEU A 19 -15.81 -6.47 23.74
CA LEU A 19 -15.51 -5.09 23.37
C LEU A 19 -14.43 -5.08 22.32
N SER A 20 -14.62 -4.34 21.23
CA SER A 20 -13.55 -4.10 20.27
C SER A 20 -13.51 -2.65 19.82
N HIS A 21 -12.30 -2.15 19.63
CA HIS A 21 -12.02 -0.84 19.04
C HIS A 21 -11.14 -1.05 17.83
N ASN A 22 -11.55 -0.54 16.69
CA ASN A 22 -10.91 -0.81 15.41
C ASN A 22 -10.65 0.47 14.62
N GLU A 23 -9.56 0.48 13.87
CA GLU A 23 -9.24 1.47 12.84
C GLU A 23 -9.08 0.79 11.50
N SER A 24 -9.79 1.29 10.50
CA SER A 24 -9.70 0.84 9.11
C SER A 24 -9.10 1.92 8.21
N ARG A 25 -8.21 1.52 7.32
CA ARG A 25 -7.60 2.33 6.24
C ARG A 25 -7.92 1.75 4.86
N MET A 26 -9.17 1.34 4.68
CA MET A 26 -9.68 0.75 3.44
C MET A 26 -10.46 1.76 2.58
N LEU A 27 -10.46 3.05 2.95
CA LEU A 27 -11.11 4.11 2.19
C LEU A 27 -10.13 4.71 1.16
N PRO A 28 -10.49 4.75 -0.13
CA PRO A 28 -9.63 5.34 -1.16
C PRO A 28 -9.31 6.82 -0.91
N ARG A 29 -8.08 7.22 -1.20
CA ARG A 29 -7.66 8.63 -1.12
C ARG A 29 -8.22 9.44 -2.29
N GLU A 30 -8.31 10.76 -2.07
CA GLU A 30 -8.49 11.74 -3.15
C GLU A 30 -7.11 12.20 -3.65
N LEU A 31 -6.86 12.06 -4.95
CA LEU A 31 -5.62 12.44 -5.62
C LEU A 31 -5.95 13.14 -6.95
N SER A 32 -5.00 13.85 -7.54
CA SER A 32 -5.23 14.51 -8.83
C SER A 32 -5.58 13.54 -9.97
N TRP A 33 -5.18 12.27 -9.83
CA TRP A 33 -5.46 11.20 -10.80
C TRP A 33 -6.43 10.12 -10.26
N GLN A 34 -6.95 10.27 -9.03
CA GLN A 34 -7.88 9.32 -8.41
C GLN A 34 -8.98 10.06 -7.67
N GLN A 35 -10.22 9.76 -8.01
CA GLN A 35 -11.41 10.32 -7.36
C GLN A 35 -12.30 9.21 -6.82
N CYS A 36 -12.66 9.27 -5.55
CA CYS A 36 -13.60 8.34 -4.91
C CYS A 36 -15.01 8.94 -4.95
N PHE A 37 -15.90 8.38 -5.77
CA PHE A 37 -17.28 8.86 -5.89
C PHE A 37 -18.14 8.46 -4.69
N SER A 38 -17.90 7.26 -4.16
CA SER A 38 -18.62 6.74 -3.01
C SER A 38 -17.79 5.75 -2.22
N SER A 39 -18.04 5.65 -0.92
CA SER A 39 -17.53 4.61 -0.05
C SER A 39 -18.55 4.31 1.04
N ALA A 40 -18.76 3.03 1.35
CA ALA A 40 -19.67 2.60 2.40
C ALA A 40 -19.07 1.44 3.21
N PHE A 41 -19.32 1.45 4.52
CA PHE A 41 -19.04 0.35 5.42
C PHE A 41 -20.30 -0.46 5.72
N SER A 42 -20.17 -1.79 5.66
CA SER A 42 -21.08 -2.73 6.30
C SER A 42 -20.29 -3.49 7.35
N ILE A 43 -20.69 -3.36 8.62
CA ILE A 43 -19.95 -3.94 9.75
C ILE A 43 -20.91 -4.81 10.56
N THR A 44 -20.52 -6.04 10.82
CA THR A 44 -21.27 -7.01 11.63
C THR A 44 -20.38 -7.55 12.73
N PRO A 45 -20.77 -7.44 14.03
CA PRO A 45 -22.01 -6.81 14.52
C PRO A 45 -22.02 -5.29 14.30
N VAL A 46 -23.22 -4.71 14.24
CA VAL A 46 -23.39 -3.27 14.03
C VAL A 46 -22.63 -2.49 15.11
N PRO A 47 -21.71 -1.60 14.73
CA PRO A 47 -20.92 -0.87 15.70
C PRO A 47 -21.74 0.18 16.44
N VAL A 48 -21.42 0.40 17.72
CA VAL A 48 -22.03 1.48 18.53
C VAL A 48 -21.56 2.85 18.03
N ARG A 49 -20.39 2.89 17.42
CA ARG A 49 -19.77 4.12 16.93
C ARG A 49 -19.01 3.86 15.64
N LEU A 50 -19.22 4.70 14.64
CA LEU A 50 -18.42 4.76 13.40
C LEU A 50 -18.09 6.23 13.13
N ARG A 51 -16.82 6.57 12.96
CA ARG A 51 -16.34 7.93 12.67
C ARG A 51 -15.17 7.89 11.71
N GLU A 52 -15.18 8.81 10.74
CA GLU A 52 -14.05 9.02 9.84
C GLU A 52 -13.19 10.22 10.31
N ARG A 53 -11.90 10.13 10.04
CA ARG A 53 -10.93 11.20 10.23
C ARG A 53 -9.81 11.11 9.19
N ILE A 54 -9.04 12.14 9.07
CA ILE A 54 -7.77 12.13 8.33
C ILE A 54 -6.64 11.90 9.35
N ASP A 55 -5.72 10.97 9.03
CA ASP A 55 -4.55 10.71 9.86
C ASP A 55 -3.39 11.68 9.55
N PHE A 56 -2.27 11.51 10.25
CA PHE A 56 -1.08 12.33 10.09
C PHE A 56 -0.52 12.32 8.66
N PHE A 57 -0.66 11.20 7.94
CA PHE A 57 -0.20 11.07 6.55
C PHE A 57 -1.23 11.53 5.52
N GLY A 58 -2.36 12.04 5.98
CA GLY A 58 -3.47 12.45 5.14
C GLY A 58 -4.32 11.28 4.62
N ASN A 59 -4.21 10.07 5.21
CA ASN A 59 -5.05 8.94 4.86
C ASN A 59 -6.43 9.06 5.49
N ARG A 60 -7.46 8.58 4.80
CA ARG A 60 -8.80 8.42 5.37
C ARG A 60 -8.81 7.23 6.32
N VAL A 61 -9.23 7.43 7.56
CA VAL A 61 -9.29 6.42 8.60
C VAL A 61 -10.70 6.37 9.17
N ALA A 62 -11.31 5.19 9.18
CA ALA A 62 -12.55 4.96 9.88
C ALA A 62 -12.25 4.28 11.22
N TYR A 63 -12.70 4.89 12.31
CA TYR A 63 -12.71 4.30 13.64
C TYR A 63 -14.11 3.76 13.93
N PHE A 64 -14.18 2.54 14.49
CA PHE A 64 -15.44 1.99 14.98
C PHE A 64 -15.24 1.13 16.24
N SER A 65 -16.31 1.01 17.05
CA SER A 65 -16.33 0.19 18.25
C SER A 65 -17.57 -0.68 18.32
N THR A 66 -17.39 -1.92 18.76
CA THR A 66 -18.44 -2.92 18.99
C THR A 66 -18.45 -3.28 20.48
N GLU A 67 -19.61 -3.16 21.14
CA GLU A 67 -19.78 -3.39 22.58
C GLU A 67 -20.70 -4.60 22.86
N SER A 68 -21.26 -5.21 21.84
CA SER A 68 -22.02 -6.47 21.95
C SER A 68 -21.09 -7.67 22.01
N VAL A 69 -21.48 -8.71 22.74
CA VAL A 69 -20.79 -10.01 22.71
C VAL A 69 -20.94 -10.61 21.32
N HIS A 70 -19.81 -11.04 20.74
CA HIS A 70 -19.80 -11.61 19.38
C HIS A 70 -18.67 -12.63 19.21
N ASP A 71 -18.88 -13.59 18.32
CA ASP A 71 -17.91 -14.66 17.98
C ASP A 71 -17.23 -14.39 16.63
N SER A 72 -17.66 -13.34 15.91
CA SER A 72 -17.03 -12.91 14.65
C SER A 72 -17.17 -11.41 14.45
N LEU A 73 -16.23 -10.82 13.73
CA LEU A 73 -16.27 -9.45 13.22
C LEU A 73 -16.11 -9.47 11.70
N GLU A 74 -17.13 -9.00 11.00
CA GLU A 74 -17.07 -8.85 9.55
C GLU A 74 -17.12 -7.36 9.19
N VAL A 75 -16.18 -6.93 8.36
CA VAL A 75 -16.06 -5.56 7.84
C VAL A 75 -16.00 -5.62 6.33
N VAL A 76 -17.03 -5.11 5.68
CA VAL A 76 -17.08 -4.96 4.22
C VAL A 76 -17.00 -3.48 3.88
N VAL A 77 -16.07 -3.13 3.02
CA VAL A 77 -15.98 -1.78 2.44
C VAL A 77 -16.25 -1.88 0.95
N THR A 78 -17.22 -1.10 0.48
CA THR A 78 -17.49 -0.94 -0.95
C THR A 78 -17.14 0.47 -1.37
N SER A 79 -16.48 0.62 -2.53
CA SER A 79 -16.11 1.93 -3.05
C SER A 79 -16.29 1.98 -4.56
N GLU A 80 -16.61 3.16 -5.09
CA GLU A 80 -16.57 3.45 -6.52
C GLU A 80 -15.53 4.53 -6.78
N VAL A 81 -14.51 4.20 -7.59
CA VAL A 81 -13.31 5.01 -7.77
C VAL A 81 -13.03 5.21 -9.24
N GLN A 82 -12.83 6.45 -9.65
CA GLN A 82 -12.27 6.78 -10.96
C GLN A 82 -10.76 6.94 -10.83
N THR A 83 -10.02 6.27 -11.71
CA THR A 83 -8.60 6.49 -11.92
C THR A 83 -8.36 7.09 -13.31
N ARG A 84 -7.29 7.85 -13.43
CA ARG A 84 -6.80 8.45 -14.68
C ARG A 84 -5.31 8.15 -14.82
N ALA A 85 -4.79 8.31 -16.03
CA ALA A 85 -3.35 8.26 -16.24
C ALA A 85 -2.65 9.18 -15.24
N ARG A 86 -1.60 8.65 -14.59
CA ARG A 86 -0.82 9.42 -13.61
C ARG A 86 -0.12 10.58 -14.29
N PRO A 87 0.09 11.73 -13.59
CA PRO A 87 0.84 12.84 -14.15
C PRO A 87 2.19 12.34 -14.68
N ALA A 88 2.55 12.80 -15.86
CA ALA A 88 3.64 12.32 -16.70
C ALA A 88 4.78 11.61 -15.96
N GLN A 89 4.83 10.30 -16.14
CA GLN A 89 5.99 9.49 -15.73
C GLN A 89 7.14 9.64 -16.74
N ASP A 90 6.94 10.44 -17.80
CA ASP A 90 7.91 10.76 -18.84
C ASP A 90 8.89 11.85 -18.40
N ILE A 91 9.59 11.59 -17.31
CA ILE A 91 10.70 12.44 -16.90
C ILE A 91 11.92 11.94 -17.66
N PHE A 92 12.41 12.74 -18.60
CA PHE A 92 13.57 12.40 -19.40
C PHE A 92 14.91 12.64 -18.69
N SER A 93 14.93 13.52 -17.71
CA SER A 93 16.10 13.81 -16.88
C SER A 93 15.63 14.33 -15.54
N THR A 94 16.23 13.83 -14.49
CA THR A 94 16.01 14.31 -13.14
C THR A 94 17.31 14.94 -12.61
N ILE A 95 17.62 14.69 -11.38
CA ILE A 95 18.81 15.11 -10.65
C ILE A 95 19.68 13.87 -10.42
N CYS A 96 20.98 13.98 -10.34
CA CYS A 96 21.78 12.84 -9.89
C CYS A 96 21.45 12.52 -8.42
N TRP A 97 21.56 11.26 -8.04
CA TRP A 97 21.11 10.81 -6.73
C TRP A 97 21.88 11.44 -5.56
N GLU A 98 23.17 11.77 -5.74
CA GLU A 98 23.98 12.44 -4.73
C GLU A 98 23.53 13.89 -4.49
N ASP A 99 23.14 14.61 -5.57
CA ASP A 99 22.60 15.96 -5.46
C ASP A 99 21.21 15.93 -4.80
N ALA A 100 20.40 14.91 -5.08
CA ALA A 100 19.12 14.71 -4.43
C ALA A 100 19.25 14.52 -2.92
N ILE A 101 20.24 13.76 -2.44
CA ILE A 101 20.57 13.65 -1.01
C ILE A 101 20.93 15.02 -0.44
N THR A 102 21.74 15.79 -1.16
CA THR A 102 22.18 17.12 -0.74
C THR A 102 21.01 18.08 -0.62
N ASP A 103 20.10 18.08 -1.58
CA ASP A 103 18.86 18.90 -1.57
C ASP A 103 17.98 18.56 -0.39
N VAL A 104 17.71 17.27 -0.15
CA VAL A 104 16.92 16.83 1.00
C VAL A 104 17.62 17.15 2.33
N ALA A 105 18.93 16.97 2.43
CA ALA A 105 19.69 17.28 3.64
C ALA A 105 19.66 18.77 3.95
N SER A 106 19.78 19.64 2.93
CA SER A 106 19.80 21.10 3.07
C SER A 106 18.42 21.74 3.20
N ALA A 107 17.34 20.98 3.07
CA ALA A 107 15.96 21.46 2.96
C ALA A 107 15.54 22.44 4.08
N LEU A 108 15.96 22.19 5.32
CA LEU A 108 15.65 23.08 6.46
C LEU A 108 16.37 24.44 6.33
N LYS A 109 17.53 24.49 5.66
CA LYS A 109 18.28 25.72 5.44
C LYS A 109 17.72 26.51 4.25
N THR A 110 17.31 25.82 3.21
CA THR A 110 16.77 26.40 1.98
C THR A 110 15.27 26.76 2.08
N GLY A 111 14.57 26.21 3.08
CA GLY A 111 13.12 26.37 3.23
C GLY A 111 12.30 25.62 2.19
N ASN A 112 12.88 24.63 1.50
CA ASN A 112 12.16 23.80 0.53
C ASN A 112 11.18 22.88 1.25
N ARG A 113 9.89 23.22 1.23
CA ARG A 113 8.83 22.53 1.97
C ARG A 113 8.68 21.08 1.51
N ASP A 114 8.71 20.82 0.21
CA ASP A 114 8.51 19.46 -0.33
C ASP A 114 9.60 18.53 0.16
N CYS A 115 10.86 18.98 0.14
CA CYS A 115 11.99 18.23 0.69
C CYS A 115 11.89 18.08 2.22
N ILE A 116 11.40 19.09 2.96
CA ILE A 116 11.19 19.03 4.41
C ILE A 116 10.18 17.94 4.73
N ASP A 117 9.02 17.93 4.07
CA ASP A 117 7.96 16.96 4.28
C ASP A 117 8.41 15.54 3.89
N ALA A 118 9.19 15.41 2.82
CA ALA A 118 9.75 14.14 2.38
C ALA A 118 10.71 13.51 3.42
N ARG A 119 11.42 14.32 4.24
CA ARG A 119 12.36 13.81 5.26
C ARG A 119 11.73 12.88 6.30
N LEU A 120 10.42 13.02 6.55
CA LEU A 120 9.69 12.10 7.42
C LEU A 120 9.83 10.65 6.95
N PHE A 121 9.89 10.45 5.64
CA PHE A 121 9.98 9.13 5.02
C PHE A 121 11.42 8.61 4.86
N MET A 122 12.37 9.24 5.53
CA MET A 122 13.74 8.72 5.73
C MET A 122 13.90 8.07 7.11
N LEU A 123 12.96 8.31 8.03
CA LEU A 123 13.06 7.82 9.41
C LEU A 123 12.85 6.31 9.47
N GLU A 124 13.49 5.68 10.44
CA GLU A 124 13.17 4.30 10.81
C GLU A 124 11.71 4.13 11.21
N SER A 125 11.20 2.94 11.00
CA SER A 125 9.82 2.57 11.29
C SER A 125 9.75 1.13 11.81
N PRO A 126 8.61 0.66 12.33
CA PRO A 126 8.52 -0.66 12.96
C PRO A 126 9.08 -1.81 12.13
N TYR A 127 8.84 -1.82 10.82
CA TYR A 127 9.30 -2.89 9.92
C TYR A 127 10.59 -2.55 9.17
N ILE A 128 11.00 -1.28 9.10
CA ILE A 128 12.15 -0.85 8.31
C ILE A 128 13.15 -0.11 9.20
N ARG A 129 14.31 -0.75 9.43
CA ARG A 129 15.45 -0.18 10.15
C ARG A 129 16.56 0.15 9.18
N HIS A 130 17.41 1.11 9.54
CA HIS A 130 18.63 1.38 8.78
C HIS A 130 19.60 0.22 8.89
N GLN A 131 19.93 -0.39 7.76
CA GLN A 131 20.80 -1.56 7.68
C GLN A 131 21.81 -1.38 6.56
N GLN A 132 23.08 -1.48 6.87
CA GLN A 132 24.16 -1.34 5.86
C GLN A 132 24.05 -2.37 4.73
N ALA A 133 23.52 -3.56 5.02
CA ALA A 133 23.30 -4.59 4.00
C ALA A 133 22.35 -4.15 2.89
N LEU A 134 21.35 -3.34 3.23
CA LEU A 134 20.38 -2.78 2.25
C LEU A 134 21.05 -1.74 1.34
N ALA A 135 21.90 -0.87 1.90
CA ALA A 135 22.70 0.06 1.09
C ALA A 135 23.60 -0.68 0.10
N ARG A 136 24.33 -1.70 0.59
CA ARG A 136 25.22 -2.53 -0.26
C ARG A 136 24.44 -3.24 -1.37
N TYR A 137 23.25 -3.75 -1.09
CA TYR A 137 22.41 -4.38 -2.11
C TYR A 137 22.02 -3.41 -3.22
N ALA A 138 21.75 -2.14 -2.88
CA ALA A 138 21.36 -1.13 -3.85
C ALA A 138 22.56 -0.48 -4.60
N GLU A 139 23.78 -0.61 -4.11
CA GLU A 139 24.96 0.14 -4.56
C GLU A 139 25.22 0.06 -6.06
N ASP A 140 25.04 -1.12 -6.66
CA ASP A 140 25.23 -1.32 -8.10
C ASP A 140 24.23 -0.52 -8.97
N CYS A 141 23.04 -0.23 -8.42
CA CYS A 141 22.03 0.59 -9.08
C CYS A 141 22.29 2.09 -8.92
N PHE A 142 23.05 2.50 -7.92
CA PHE A 142 23.34 3.89 -7.57
C PHE A 142 24.81 4.25 -7.83
N GLY A 143 25.29 4.00 -9.07
CA GLY A 143 26.63 4.40 -9.48
C GLY A 143 26.81 5.93 -9.44
N SER A 144 28.06 6.37 -9.26
CA SER A 144 28.37 7.81 -9.13
C SER A 144 27.86 8.65 -10.30
N GLY A 145 27.17 9.74 -9.99
CA GLY A 145 26.59 10.68 -10.97
C GLY A 145 25.40 10.13 -11.74
N ARG A 146 24.86 8.97 -11.35
CA ARG A 146 23.69 8.39 -12.03
C ARG A 146 22.44 9.21 -11.76
N ASP A 147 21.61 9.40 -12.78
CA ASP A 147 20.28 9.99 -12.65
C ASP A 147 19.45 9.20 -11.62
N LEU A 148 18.76 9.93 -10.70
CA LEU A 148 18.02 9.31 -9.62
C LEU A 148 16.88 8.41 -10.11
N ARG A 149 16.15 8.84 -11.13
CA ARG A 149 15.06 8.01 -11.72
C ARG A 149 15.63 6.71 -12.27
N ASP A 150 16.74 6.79 -13.02
CA ASP A 150 17.37 5.60 -13.61
C ASP A 150 17.91 4.64 -12.55
N ALA A 151 18.43 5.18 -11.45
CA ALA A 151 18.87 4.39 -10.31
C ALA A 151 17.68 3.67 -9.62
N LEU A 152 16.58 4.38 -9.42
CA LEU A 152 15.36 3.83 -8.83
C LEU A 152 14.72 2.75 -9.73
N MET A 153 14.67 2.98 -11.03
CA MET A 153 14.18 1.99 -12.00
C MET A 153 15.06 0.75 -12.04
N CYS A 154 16.38 0.91 -11.98
CA CYS A 154 17.32 -0.21 -11.86
C CYS A 154 17.04 -1.05 -10.61
N LEU A 155 16.88 -0.42 -9.44
CA LEU A 155 16.58 -1.13 -8.20
C LEU A 155 15.23 -1.85 -8.26
N ASN A 156 14.22 -1.21 -8.86
CA ASN A 156 12.90 -1.82 -9.06
C ASN A 156 12.99 -3.09 -9.93
N SER A 157 13.65 -3.01 -11.08
CA SER A 157 13.85 -4.14 -11.99
C SER A 157 14.68 -5.24 -11.34
N ARG A 158 15.74 -4.88 -10.60
CA ARG A 158 16.60 -5.84 -9.90
C ARG A 158 15.83 -6.66 -8.87
N ILE A 159 14.96 -6.03 -8.06
CA ILE A 159 14.13 -6.75 -7.10
C ILE A 159 13.17 -7.68 -7.83
N PHE A 160 12.49 -7.21 -8.87
CA PHE A 160 11.60 -8.03 -9.68
C PHE A 160 12.29 -9.27 -10.29
N GLU A 161 13.52 -9.11 -10.79
CA GLU A 161 14.26 -10.19 -11.44
C GLU A 161 14.90 -11.18 -10.46
N GLU A 162 15.34 -10.71 -9.27
CA GLU A 162 16.08 -11.53 -8.33
C GLU A 162 15.20 -12.22 -7.27
N PHE A 163 13.96 -11.75 -7.05
CA PHE A 163 13.09 -12.26 -5.98
C PHE A 163 11.93 -13.06 -6.55
N THR A 164 11.55 -14.10 -5.82
CA THR A 164 10.41 -14.96 -6.17
C THR A 164 9.22 -14.64 -5.27
N TYR A 165 8.06 -14.36 -5.88
CA TYR A 165 6.82 -14.19 -5.14
C TYR A 165 6.38 -15.51 -4.50
N ASP A 166 6.16 -15.52 -3.19
CA ASP A 166 5.79 -16.69 -2.41
C ASP A 166 5.04 -16.30 -1.15
N SER A 167 3.76 -16.62 -1.12
CA SER A 167 2.86 -16.30 -0.01
C SER A 167 2.98 -17.22 1.20
N GLU A 168 3.70 -18.33 1.09
CA GLU A 168 3.80 -19.34 2.16
C GLU A 168 5.06 -19.15 3.03
N VAL A 169 6.03 -18.35 2.58
CA VAL A 169 7.36 -18.26 3.20
C VAL A 169 7.49 -17.13 4.22
N THR A 170 6.66 -16.11 4.09
CA THR A 170 6.76 -14.90 4.94
C THR A 170 5.46 -14.63 5.68
N THR A 171 5.59 -13.93 6.79
CA THR A 171 4.49 -13.35 7.55
C THR A 171 4.62 -11.82 7.53
N THR A 172 3.57 -11.11 7.95
CA THR A 172 3.62 -9.65 8.06
C THR A 172 4.75 -9.12 8.96
N ALA A 173 5.34 -9.98 9.79
CA ALA A 173 6.42 -9.64 10.73
C ALA A 173 7.81 -10.08 10.25
N THR A 174 7.96 -10.66 9.06
CA THR A 174 9.26 -11.14 8.56
C THR A 174 10.24 -9.96 8.41
N PRO A 175 11.44 -10.05 9.02
CA PRO A 175 12.42 -8.99 8.92
C PRO A 175 12.96 -8.80 7.48
N VAL A 176 13.17 -7.55 7.08
CA VAL A 176 13.64 -7.22 5.71
C VAL A 176 14.95 -7.92 5.35
N LEU A 177 15.86 -8.18 6.32
CA LEU A 177 17.10 -8.90 6.05
C LEU A 177 16.88 -10.39 5.75
N GLU A 178 15.85 -11.00 6.30
CA GLU A 178 15.46 -12.40 5.94
C GLU A 178 14.93 -12.45 4.51
N VAL A 179 14.11 -11.47 4.12
CA VAL A 179 13.64 -11.33 2.72
C VAL A 179 14.82 -11.14 1.78
N LEU A 180 15.78 -10.26 2.14
CA LEU A 180 17.02 -10.06 1.34
C LEU A 180 17.82 -11.35 1.19
N ALA A 181 17.93 -12.15 2.24
CA ALA A 181 18.71 -13.39 2.24
C ALA A 181 18.02 -14.53 1.50
N SER A 182 16.72 -14.70 1.70
CA SER A 182 15.93 -15.77 1.09
C SER A 182 15.57 -15.52 -0.36
N LYS A 183 15.54 -14.26 -0.79
CA LYS A 183 15.06 -13.84 -2.12
C LYS A 183 13.60 -14.27 -2.40
N ARG A 184 12.79 -14.42 -1.36
CA ARG A 184 11.38 -14.85 -1.45
C ARG A 184 10.52 -13.99 -0.53
N GLY A 185 9.27 -13.73 -0.93
CA GLY A 185 8.32 -12.97 -0.14
C GLY A 185 7.11 -12.53 -0.97
N VAL A 186 6.35 -11.60 -0.40
CA VAL A 186 5.15 -11.02 -1.02
C VAL A 186 5.35 -9.52 -1.32
N CYS A 187 4.34 -8.86 -1.90
CA CYS A 187 4.41 -7.45 -2.29
C CYS A 187 4.80 -6.52 -1.11
N GLN A 188 4.31 -6.80 0.10
CA GLN A 188 4.70 -6.07 1.31
C GLN A 188 6.20 -6.16 1.57
N ASP A 189 6.78 -7.35 1.45
CA ASP A 189 8.20 -7.61 1.71
C ASP A 189 9.08 -6.89 0.70
N PHE A 190 8.72 -6.96 -0.59
CA PHE A 190 9.47 -6.31 -1.66
C PHE A 190 9.38 -4.79 -1.57
N ALA A 191 8.22 -4.25 -1.18
CA ALA A 191 8.08 -2.83 -0.89
C ALA A 191 8.95 -2.40 0.30
N HIS A 192 8.94 -3.14 1.42
CA HIS A 192 9.79 -2.88 2.58
C HIS A 192 11.29 -2.95 2.24
N LEU A 193 11.69 -3.96 1.46
CA LEU A 193 13.06 -4.11 0.99
C LEU A 193 13.51 -2.89 0.17
N MET A 194 12.73 -2.50 -0.83
CA MET A 194 13.06 -1.37 -1.70
C MET A 194 13.13 -0.06 -0.92
N ILE A 195 12.16 0.20 -0.03
CA ILE A 195 12.15 1.37 0.85
C ILE A 195 13.39 1.37 1.75
N GLY A 196 13.72 0.22 2.33
CA GLY A 196 14.88 0.08 3.19
C GLY A 196 16.18 0.38 2.45
N CYS A 197 16.34 -0.07 1.21
CA CYS A 197 17.47 0.23 0.33
C CYS A 197 17.58 1.72 0.05
N ILE A 198 16.50 2.36 -0.38
CA ILE A 198 16.45 3.79 -0.71
C ILE A 198 16.78 4.64 0.52
N ARG A 199 16.20 4.33 1.68
CA ARG A 199 16.47 5.05 2.94
C ARG A 199 17.90 4.84 3.44
N ALA A 200 18.45 3.65 3.28
CA ALA A 200 19.84 3.36 3.66
C ALA A 200 20.86 4.16 2.84
N LEU A 201 20.49 4.63 1.65
CA LEU A 201 21.26 5.55 0.82
C LEU A 201 21.00 7.04 1.16
N GLY A 202 20.09 7.35 2.09
CA GLY A 202 19.80 8.73 2.49
C GLY A 202 18.69 9.40 1.65
N LEU A 203 17.89 8.65 0.93
CA LEU A 203 16.80 9.15 0.09
C LEU A 203 15.43 8.85 0.73
N PRO A 204 14.41 9.73 0.56
CA PRO A 204 13.08 9.47 1.09
C PRO A 204 12.31 8.47 0.23
N ALA A 205 11.68 7.50 0.90
CA ALA A 205 10.75 6.56 0.27
C ALA A 205 9.62 6.20 1.22
N ARG A 206 8.40 6.03 0.69
CA ARG A 206 7.20 5.68 1.43
C ARG A 206 6.55 4.42 0.91
N TYR A 207 5.88 3.72 1.80
CA TYR A 207 5.04 2.57 1.52
C TYR A 207 3.68 3.06 1.05
N VAL A 208 3.19 2.51 -0.06
CA VAL A 208 1.85 2.77 -0.58
C VAL A 208 1.04 1.49 -0.47
N SER A 209 -0.13 1.60 0.13
CA SER A 209 -1.12 0.53 0.26
C SER A 209 -2.32 0.82 -0.64
N GLY A 210 -2.79 -0.19 -1.33
CA GLY A 210 -3.93 -0.04 -2.23
C GLY A 210 -4.45 -1.35 -2.79
N TYR A 211 -5.09 -1.24 -3.93
CA TYR A 211 -5.54 -2.36 -4.74
C TYR A 211 -4.92 -2.28 -6.12
N MET A 212 -4.80 -3.43 -6.75
CA MET A 212 -4.42 -3.53 -8.15
C MET A 212 -5.43 -4.45 -8.85
N GLU A 213 -5.97 -3.99 -9.99
CA GLU A 213 -6.77 -4.86 -10.83
C GLU A 213 -5.90 -5.99 -11.38
N THR A 214 -6.29 -7.24 -11.07
CA THR A 214 -5.67 -8.43 -11.65
C THR A 214 -6.45 -8.86 -12.89
N LEU A 215 -5.73 -9.03 -14.00
CA LEU A 215 -6.32 -9.52 -15.24
C LEU A 215 -6.33 -11.06 -15.22
N PRO A 216 -7.48 -11.71 -15.53
CA PRO A 216 -7.53 -13.15 -15.66
C PRO A 216 -6.65 -13.62 -16.83
N ALA A 217 -6.18 -14.86 -16.78
CA ALA A 217 -5.48 -15.44 -17.93
C ALA A 217 -6.37 -15.42 -19.19
N PRO A 218 -5.78 -15.28 -20.39
CA PRO A 218 -6.55 -15.22 -21.62
C PRO A 218 -7.55 -16.38 -21.73
N GLY A 219 -8.84 -16.06 -21.92
CA GLY A 219 -9.94 -17.03 -22.03
C GLY A 219 -10.51 -17.52 -20.68
N GLN A 220 -10.04 -17.01 -19.56
CA GLN A 220 -10.62 -17.31 -18.23
C GLN A 220 -11.50 -16.17 -17.74
N VAL A 221 -12.55 -16.52 -16.98
CA VAL A 221 -13.40 -15.54 -16.28
C VAL A 221 -12.73 -15.17 -14.96
N LYS A 222 -12.73 -13.89 -14.62
CA LYS A 222 -12.23 -13.42 -13.32
C LYS A 222 -13.09 -14.01 -12.20
N LEU A 223 -12.45 -14.67 -11.24
CA LEU A 223 -13.12 -15.20 -10.06
C LEU A 223 -13.37 -14.07 -9.05
N LEU A 224 -14.53 -14.06 -8.42
CA LEU A 224 -14.82 -13.13 -7.32
C LEU A 224 -13.95 -13.46 -6.09
N GLY A 225 -13.48 -12.41 -5.38
CA GLY A 225 -12.60 -12.56 -4.22
C GLY A 225 -11.14 -12.90 -4.55
N ALA A 226 -10.78 -12.96 -5.84
CA ALA A 226 -9.45 -13.37 -6.28
C ALA A 226 -8.42 -12.23 -6.31
N ASP A 227 -8.87 -10.98 -6.25
CA ASP A 227 -7.96 -9.84 -6.11
C ASP A 227 -7.41 -9.79 -4.68
N ALA A 228 -6.30 -9.12 -4.49
CA ALA A 228 -5.68 -8.92 -3.19
C ALA A 228 -5.39 -7.45 -2.94
N THR A 229 -5.20 -7.10 -1.68
CA THR A 229 -4.52 -5.85 -1.36
C THR A 229 -3.13 -5.87 -1.97
N HIS A 230 -2.67 -4.73 -2.46
CA HIS A 230 -1.36 -4.61 -3.04
C HIS A 230 -0.52 -3.53 -2.35
N ALA A 231 0.79 -3.70 -2.41
CA ALA A 231 1.74 -2.80 -1.82
C ALA A 231 2.83 -2.44 -2.83
N TRP A 232 3.20 -1.17 -2.84
CA TRP A 232 4.29 -0.66 -3.67
C TRP A 232 5.01 0.50 -3.01
N VAL A 233 5.93 1.11 -3.71
CA VAL A 233 6.83 2.15 -3.19
C VAL A 233 6.56 3.47 -3.89
N ALA A 234 6.73 4.59 -3.18
CA ALA A 234 6.93 5.88 -3.81
C ALA A 234 8.23 6.50 -3.29
N ALA A 235 9.16 6.79 -4.18
CA ALA A 235 10.43 7.45 -3.91
C ALA A 235 10.35 8.93 -4.25
N PHE A 236 10.93 9.79 -3.41
CA PHE A 236 10.89 11.24 -3.62
C PHE A 236 12.04 11.72 -4.49
N ILE A 237 11.71 12.50 -5.51
CA ILE A 237 12.66 13.16 -6.42
C ILE A 237 12.52 14.68 -6.21
N PRO A 238 13.55 15.37 -5.68
CA PRO A 238 13.55 16.81 -5.51
C PRO A 238 13.19 17.56 -6.80
N GLY A 239 12.30 18.55 -6.69
CA GLY A 239 11.85 19.33 -7.82
C GLY A 239 10.75 18.68 -8.68
N TRP A 240 10.49 17.37 -8.50
CA TRP A 240 9.46 16.67 -9.24
C TRP A 240 8.35 16.06 -8.35
N GLY A 241 8.71 15.49 -7.21
CA GLY A 241 7.76 14.87 -6.28
C GLY A 241 7.95 13.37 -6.11
N TRP A 242 6.85 12.61 -6.03
CA TRP A 242 6.86 11.19 -5.70
C TRP A 242 6.72 10.31 -6.93
N LEU A 243 7.77 9.55 -7.27
CA LEU A 243 7.76 8.50 -8.29
C LEU A 243 7.29 7.18 -7.67
N GLU A 244 6.20 6.63 -8.19
CA GLU A 244 5.70 5.34 -7.74
C GLU A 244 6.35 4.19 -8.54
N LEU A 245 6.73 3.11 -7.84
CA LEU A 245 7.45 1.95 -8.37
C LEU A 245 6.89 0.67 -7.73
N ASP A 246 6.66 -0.33 -8.54
CA ASP A 246 6.19 -1.64 -8.06
C ASP A 246 7.27 -2.71 -8.26
N PRO A 247 8.03 -3.04 -7.22
CA PRO A 247 9.08 -4.06 -7.30
C PRO A 247 8.52 -5.48 -7.43
N THR A 248 7.23 -5.70 -7.17
CA THR A 248 6.59 -7.00 -7.33
C THR A 248 6.30 -7.32 -8.79
N ASN A 249 5.92 -6.29 -9.57
CA ASN A 249 5.57 -6.43 -10.98
C ASN A 249 6.63 -5.83 -11.93
N GLY A 250 7.71 -5.24 -11.39
CA GLY A 250 8.80 -4.64 -12.16
C GLY A 250 8.39 -3.42 -12.99
N CYS A 251 7.31 -2.74 -12.62
CA CYS A 251 6.72 -1.67 -13.44
C CYS A 251 6.49 -0.38 -12.64
N LEU A 252 6.05 0.66 -13.35
CA LEU A 252 5.46 1.85 -12.76
C LEU A 252 3.94 1.66 -12.65
N PRO A 253 3.33 1.96 -11.50
CA PRO A 253 1.89 1.91 -11.33
C PRO A 253 1.14 2.75 -12.36
N ASP A 254 0.17 2.15 -13.03
CA ASP A 254 -0.73 2.76 -14.01
C ASP A 254 -2.13 3.02 -13.42
N GLU A 255 -3.15 3.25 -14.28
CA GLU A 255 -4.53 3.47 -13.85
C GLU A 255 -5.22 2.27 -13.20
N ARG A 256 -4.64 1.07 -13.23
CA ARG A 256 -5.15 -0.14 -12.56
C ARG A 256 -4.83 -0.16 -11.05
N TYR A 257 -4.00 0.77 -10.58
CA TYR A 257 -3.59 0.87 -9.20
C TYR A 257 -4.43 1.91 -8.45
N ILE A 258 -5.16 1.49 -7.44
CA ILE A 258 -6.02 2.32 -6.60
C ILE A 258 -5.35 2.53 -5.23
N VAL A 259 -5.04 3.78 -4.89
CA VAL A 259 -4.37 4.14 -3.64
C VAL A 259 -5.37 4.26 -2.50
N LEU A 260 -5.14 3.52 -1.42
CA LEU A 260 -5.84 3.67 -0.14
C LEU A 260 -5.11 4.63 0.79
N GLY A 261 -3.80 4.47 0.90
CA GLY A 261 -3.00 5.29 1.79
C GLY A 261 -1.51 5.08 1.61
N TRP A 262 -0.74 5.92 2.30
CA TRP A 262 0.69 5.77 2.38
C TRP A 262 1.20 6.06 3.80
N GLY A 263 2.35 5.52 4.11
CA GLY A 263 3.02 5.68 5.38
C GLY A 263 4.51 5.37 5.28
N ARG A 264 5.18 5.28 6.41
CA ARG A 264 6.59 4.91 6.45
C ARG A 264 6.81 3.43 6.12
N ASP A 265 5.90 2.58 6.60
CA ASP A 265 5.84 1.14 6.34
C ASP A 265 4.39 0.64 6.54
N TYR A 266 4.19 -0.68 6.49
CA TYR A 266 2.89 -1.32 6.66
C TYR A 266 2.17 -0.96 7.97
N ALA A 267 2.91 -0.72 9.08
CA ALA A 267 2.28 -0.40 10.37
C ALA A 267 1.46 0.89 10.34
N ASP A 268 1.86 1.86 9.51
CA ASP A 268 1.17 3.14 9.36
C ASP A 268 -0.11 3.01 8.51
N VAL A 269 -0.23 1.96 7.68
CA VAL A 269 -1.32 1.79 6.69
C VAL A 269 -2.03 0.43 6.75
N THR A 270 -1.89 -0.29 7.86
CA THR A 270 -2.59 -1.57 8.06
C THR A 270 -4.08 -1.41 7.74
N PRO A 271 -4.66 -2.23 6.82
CA PRO A 271 -6.04 -2.06 6.36
C PRO A 271 -7.07 -2.10 7.48
N LEU A 272 -6.93 -3.04 8.40
CA LEU A 272 -7.76 -3.15 9.61
C LEU A 272 -6.88 -3.57 10.79
N LYS A 273 -6.92 -2.79 11.85
CA LYS A 273 -6.26 -3.12 13.13
C LYS A 273 -7.14 -2.73 14.29
N GLY A 274 -7.06 -3.49 15.37
CA GLY A 274 -7.87 -3.22 16.54
C GLY A 274 -7.31 -3.80 17.83
N VAL A 275 -8.00 -3.49 18.90
CA VAL A 275 -7.82 -4.12 20.23
C VAL A 275 -9.17 -4.61 20.67
N MET A 276 -9.20 -5.78 21.32
CA MET A 276 -10.43 -6.38 21.80
C MET A 276 -10.23 -6.99 23.19
N THR A 277 -11.35 -7.19 23.87
CA THR A 277 -11.42 -7.91 25.15
C THR A 277 -12.11 -9.26 24.92
N GLY A 278 -11.45 -10.36 25.25
CA GLY A 278 -11.90 -11.71 24.94
C GLY A 278 -11.45 -12.17 23.55
N GLY A 279 -12.24 -13.00 22.88
CA GLY A 279 -12.01 -13.49 21.52
C GLY A 279 -11.12 -14.72 21.41
N GLY A 280 -10.08 -14.86 22.23
CA GLY A 280 -9.11 -15.95 22.12
C GLY A 280 -8.29 -15.87 20.83
N ASP A 281 -7.99 -17.02 20.23
CA ASP A 281 -7.39 -17.10 18.91
C ASP A 281 -8.41 -16.74 17.82
N HIS A 282 -7.93 -16.37 16.63
CA HIS A 282 -8.83 -16.01 15.53
C HIS A 282 -8.34 -16.53 14.18
N GLU A 283 -9.28 -16.79 13.29
CA GLU A 283 -9.06 -17.02 11.88
C GLU A 283 -9.38 -15.74 11.10
N LEU A 284 -8.53 -15.38 10.14
CA LEU A 284 -8.68 -14.19 9.31
C LEU A 284 -8.98 -14.58 7.88
N THR A 285 -10.11 -14.11 7.36
CA THR A 285 -10.46 -14.19 5.93
C THR A 285 -10.43 -12.80 5.32
N VAL A 286 -9.75 -12.66 4.18
CA VAL A 286 -9.72 -11.42 3.38
C VAL A 286 -10.10 -11.75 1.96
N GLU A 287 -11.08 -11.01 1.41
CA GLU A 287 -11.49 -11.11 0.01
C GLU A 287 -11.51 -9.70 -0.60
N VAL A 288 -11.00 -9.57 -1.82
CA VAL A 288 -11.00 -8.30 -2.55
C VAL A 288 -11.50 -8.54 -3.96
N ASP A 289 -12.37 -7.63 -4.42
CA ASP A 289 -12.84 -7.54 -5.80
C ASP A 289 -12.55 -6.14 -6.32
N VAL A 290 -11.86 -6.03 -7.45
CA VAL A 290 -11.60 -4.79 -8.19
C VAL A 290 -12.16 -4.96 -9.59
N ILE A 291 -13.35 -4.42 -9.84
CA ILE A 291 -14.12 -4.68 -11.07
C ILE A 291 -14.24 -3.39 -11.86
N PRO A 292 -13.72 -3.32 -13.10
CA PRO A 292 -13.96 -2.18 -13.98
C PRO A 292 -15.46 -2.09 -14.34
N VAL A 293 -16.02 -0.88 -14.25
CA VAL A 293 -17.45 -0.63 -14.50
C VAL A 293 -17.73 -0.55 -16.00
N ASP A 294 -16.74 -0.13 -16.79
CA ASP A 294 -16.90 0.13 -18.22
C ASP A 294 -16.99 -1.16 -19.09
N ASP A 295 -16.66 -2.33 -18.51
CA ASP A 295 -16.66 -3.62 -19.21
C ASP A 295 -17.92 -4.49 -19.00
N GLN A 296 -18.93 -4.01 -18.27
CA GLN A 296 -20.14 -4.80 -18.05
C GLN A 296 -21.31 -4.33 -18.91
N PRO A 297 -21.95 -5.23 -19.68
CA PRO A 297 -23.25 -4.91 -20.27
C PRO A 297 -24.26 -4.66 -19.14
N ALA A 298 -25.05 -3.59 -19.29
CA ALA A 298 -25.99 -3.07 -18.30
C ALA A 298 -27.06 -4.08 -17.78
N SER A 299 -27.05 -5.32 -18.22
CA SER A 299 -28.02 -6.37 -17.92
C SER A 299 -27.62 -7.34 -16.79
N GLU A 300 -26.40 -7.31 -16.28
CA GLU A 300 -25.94 -8.26 -15.24
C GLU A 300 -25.64 -7.63 -13.87
N ILE A 301 -25.98 -6.36 -13.68
CA ILE A 301 -25.72 -5.64 -12.41
C ILE A 301 -26.89 -5.88 -11.40
N ASN A 302 -27.26 -7.13 -11.19
CA ASN A 302 -28.08 -7.54 -10.04
C ASN A 302 -27.22 -8.32 -9.03
N LEU A 303 -26.20 -7.67 -8.47
CA LEU A 303 -25.63 -8.11 -7.21
C LEU A 303 -26.64 -7.74 -6.12
N ASN A 304 -27.53 -8.69 -5.80
CA ASN A 304 -28.38 -8.63 -4.61
C ASN A 304 -27.47 -8.53 -3.37
N PHE A 305 -27.18 -7.31 -2.97
CA PHE A 305 -26.72 -7.04 -1.61
C PHE A 305 -27.94 -7.29 -0.71
N GLY A 306 -27.99 -8.49 -0.09
CA GLY A 306 -29.07 -8.91 0.78
C GLY A 306 -29.41 -7.81 1.79
N LYS A 307 -30.71 -7.58 1.92
CA LYS A 307 -31.34 -6.71 2.92
C LYS A 307 -31.09 -7.25 4.32
#